data_47f12eaf235e8d0d4353624f19524c5c
#
_entry.id   47f12eaf235e8d0d4353624f19524c5c
#
_cell.length_a   1.000
_cell.length_b   1.000
_cell.length_c   1.000
_cell.angle_alpha   90.00
_cell.angle_beta   90.00
_cell.angle_gamma   90.00
#
_symmetry.space_group_name_H-M   'P 1'
#
loop_
_entity.id
_entity.type
_entity.pdbx_description
1 polymer ?
#
loop_
_entity_poly.entity_id
_entity_poly.type
_entity_poly.pdbx_seq_one_letter_code
_entity_poly.pdbx_strand_id
1 'polypeptide(L)'
;MRIVIAALAVVPLLALVPGSPVGEVAPPARAHHALAYDPVARRVLLTGGSTPRDSGRSFEFFNDLWAFDGRRWVQLPASGDRLAGIRLAFDARRARLVSWGGFDGSARGDLRVLEPDGWRTVGTYPDRRVSEPGTAYDTRRNRLVAFGGSASRGHAYDETWEHDGSRWYRVDAAGPPARQAHVMVLDERRGRVVVFGGMGATPAEGARPQILGDTWEYDGASWTRLDVAGPSPRLAAGATYDSRRGMVVIFGGSGSDGFLGDTWGWNGTEWRRLSDVGPAPRAMGQLAYDAARDRVVLFGGRRGYPNGDLADTWEWNGTRWTRFGD
;
A
#
# COMPACT_ATOMS: atom_id res chain seq x y z
N MET A 1 4.12 49.28 -2.57
CA MET A 1 3.26 48.10 -2.84
C MET A 1 3.76 46.99 -1.94
N ARG A 2 3.11 46.74 -0.80
CA ARG A 2 3.50 45.72 0.16
C ARG A 2 2.86 44.40 -0.27
N ILE A 3 3.68 43.44 -0.62
CA ILE A 3 3.24 42.08 -0.92
C ILE A 3 2.91 41.42 0.43
N VAL A 4 1.63 41.18 0.69
CA VAL A 4 1.18 40.37 1.82
C VAL A 4 1.35 38.90 1.39
N ILE A 5 2.38 38.24 1.90
CA ILE A 5 2.52 36.79 1.80
C ILE A 5 1.52 36.21 2.80
N ALA A 6 0.39 35.74 2.31
CA ALA A 6 -0.53 34.96 3.10
C ALA A 6 0.15 33.63 3.42
N ALA A 7 0.57 33.47 4.67
CA ALA A 7 0.96 32.16 5.19
C ALA A 7 -0.29 31.27 5.16
N LEU A 8 -0.31 30.27 4.27
CA LEU A 8 -1.28 29.18 4.32
C LEU A 8 -1.08 28.48 5.65
N ALA A 9 -2.02 28.66 6.57
CA ALA A 9 -2.10 27.88 7.79
C ALA A 9 -2.30 26.43 7.38
N VAL A 10 -1.28 25.59 7.59
CA VAL A 10 -1.41 24.13 7.53
C VAL A 10 -2.31 23.74 8.70
N VAL A 11 -3.59 23.56 8.42
CA VAL A 11 -4.52 23.00 9.40
C VAL A 11 -4.10 21.53 9.60
N PRO A 12 -3.69 21.13 10.80
CA PRO A 12 -3.32 19.74 11.03
C PRO A 12 -4.57 18.88 10.81
N LEU A 13 -4.46 17.94 9.89
CA LEU A 13 -5.51 16.97 9.59
C LEU A 13 -5.87 16.22 10.87
N LEU A 14 -7.02 16.53 11.47
CA LEU A 14 -7.57 15.93 12.68
C LEU A 14 -6.62 15.96 13.89
N ALA A 15 -6.66 17.03 14.65
CA ALA A 15 -6.11 17.05 16.00
C ALA A 15 -6.74 15.92 16.82
N LEU A 16 -5.93 15.15 17.55
CA LEU A 16 -6.40 14.19 18.54
C LEU A 16 -7.29 14.93 19.54
N VAL A 17 -8.60 14.67 19.51
CA VAL A 17 -9.50 15.13 20.56
C VAL A 17 -9.15 14.33 21.82
N PRO A 18 -8.72 14.95 22.92
CA PRO A 18 -8.53 14.24 24.17
C PRO A 18 -9.90 13.90 24.75
N GLY A 19 -10.31 12.67 24.64
CA GLY A 19 -11.61 12.25 25.14
C GLY A 19 -11.69 10.76 25.37
N SER A 20 -11.65 10.41 26.64
CA SER A 20 -12.04 9.17 27.33
C SER A 20 -11.08 7.98 27.24
N PRO A 21 -10.76 7.34 28.36
CA PRO A 21 -10.04 6.08 28.39
C PRO A 21 -11.04 4.96 28.04
N VAL A 22 -11.16 4.69 26.76
CA VAL A 22 -11.72 3.42 26.30
C VAL A 22 -10.54 2.46 26.23
N GLY A 23 -10.69 1.23 26.74
CA GLY A 23 -9.64 0.22 26.78
C GLY A 23 -8.88 0.11 25.45
N GLU A 24 -7.68 -0.46 25.45
CA GLU A 24 -6.83 -0.59 24.25
C GLU A 24 -7.64 -1.15 23.08
N VAL A 25 -8.12 -0.25 22.25
CA VAL A 25 -8.90 -0.60 21.04
C VAL A 25 -7.90 -0.62 19.90
N ALA A 26 -7.63 -1.81 19.36
CA ALA A 26 -6.84 -1.99 18.16
C ALA A 26 -7.73 -2.22 16.94
N PRO A 27 -7.25 -1.95 15.71
CA PRO A 27 -8.01 -2.27 14.52
C PRO A 27 -8.37 -3.76 14.48
N PRO A 28 -9.60 -4.15 14.11
CA PRO A 28 -9.97 -5.56 13.96
C PRO A 28 -9.12 -6.28 12.91
N ALA A 29 -9.02 -7.60 13.05
CA ALA A 29 -8.30 -8.46 12.11
C ALA A 29 -8.80 -8.25 10.68
N ARG A 30 -7.86 -8.05 9.76
CA ARG A 30 -8.18 -7.73 8.36
C ARG A 30 -7.03 -8.00 7.40
N ALA A 31 -7.39 -8.22 6.16
CA ALA A 31 -6.49 -8.25 5.01
C ALA A 31 -6.91 -7.20 3.97
N HIS A 32 -6.08 -6.96 2.95
CA HIS A 32 -6.35 -6.01 1.87
C HIS A 32 -6.65 -4.56 2.32
N HIS A 33 -6.24 -4.19 3.55
CA HIS A 33 -6.27 -2.81 4.01
C HIS A 33 -5.11 -2.01 3.43
N ALA A 34 -5.07 -0.72 3.68
CA ALA A 34 -3.96 0.13 3.31
C ALA A 34 -3.32 0.80 4.52
N LEU A 35 -2.00 0.96 4.47
CA LEU A 35 -1.21 1.75 5.41
C LEU A 35 -0.52 2.89 4.67
N ALA A 36 -0.42 4.05 5.32
CA ALA A 36 0.43 5.15 4.90
C ALA A 36 0.98 5.90 6.11
N TYR A 37 2.17 6.47 5.98
CA TYR A 37 2.72 7.37 6.99
C TYR A 37 2.28 8.80 6.73
N ASP A 38 1.75 9.46 7.75
CA ASP A 38 1.43 10.89 7.79
C ASP A 38 2.62 11.63 8.43
N PRO A 39 3.47 12.30 7.64
CA PRO A 39 4.66 12.96 8.16
C PRO A 39 4.33 14.25 8.93
N VAL A 40 3.14 14.83 8.74
CA VAL A 40 2.70 16.04 9.43
C VAL A 40 2.30 15.71 10.86
N ALA A 41 1.43 14.70 11.03
CA ALA A 41 1.00 14.24 12.34
C ALA A 41 1.92 13.17 12.94
N ARG A 42 2.94 12.73 12.21
CA ARG A 42 3.96 11.75 12.61
C ARG A 42 3.37 10.45 13.13
N ARG A 43 2.51 9.85 12.32
CA ARG A 43 1.75 8.64 12.66
C ARG A 43 1.51 7.76 11.44
N VAL A 44 1.31 6.47 11.64
CA VAL A 44 0.86 5.55 10.60
C VAL A 44 -0.66 5.53 10.57
N LEU A 45 -1.24 5.69 9.39
CA LEU A 45 -2.68 5.62 9.15
C LEU A 45 -3.05 4.28 8.53
N LEU A 46 -4.18 3.72 8.95
CA LEU A 46 -4.76 2.49 8.43
C LEU A 46 -6.22 2.73 8.06
N THR A 47 -6.65 2.24 6.90
CA THR A 47 -8.07 2.24 6.53
C THR A 47 -8.41 1.09 5.58
N GLY A 48 -9.70 0.76 5.51
CA GLY A 48 -10.22 -0.23 4.60
C GLY A 48 -9.83 -1.66 4.95
N GLY A 49 -9.90 -2.51 3.96
CA GLY A 49 -9.68 -3.94 4.10
C GLY A 49 -10.97 -4.73 4.27
N SER A 50 -10.80 -6.02 4.39
CA SER A 50 -11.91 -6.95 4.60
C SER A 50 -11.52 -8.12 5.47
N THR A 51 -12.53 -8.76 6.05
CA THR A 51 -12.38 -10.06 6.72
C THR A 51 -13.50 -11.01 6.26
N PRO A 52 -13.21 -12.30 6.09
CA PRO A 52 -14.23 -13.31 5.77
C PRO A 52 -15.26 -13.43 6.90
N ARG A 53 -16.51 -13.68 6.50
CA ARG A 53 -17.63 -14.02 7.36
C ARG A 53 -18.25 -15.33 6.87
N ASP A 54 -19.11 -15.94 7.69
CA ASP A 54 -19.87 -17.13 7.33
C ASP A 54 -19.01 -18.25 6.73
N SER A 55 -17.86 -18.53 7.35
CA SER A 55 -16.87 -19.51 6.86
C SER A 55 -16.38 -19.19 5.44
N GLY A 56 -16.25 -17.90 5.09
CA GLY A 56 -15.72 -17.43 3.82
C GLY A 56 -16.77 -17.24 2.71
N ARG A 57 -18.06 -17.39 3.02
CA ARG A 57 -19.13 -17.19 2.04
C ARG A 57 -19.44 -15.74 1.74
N SER A 58 -19.12 -14.85 2.68
CA SER A 58 -19.27 -13.40 2.57
C SER A 58 -18.05 -12.69 3.13
N PHE A 59 -17.96 -11.37 2.89
CA PHE A 59 -16.91 -10.51 3.43
C PHE A 59 -17.51 -9.31 4.13
N GLU A 60 -16.96 -8.97 5.28
CA GLU A 60 -17.15 -7.66 5.89
C GLU A 60 -16.05 -6.73 5.36
N PHE A 61 -16.46 -5.59 4.83
CA PHE A 61 -15.56 -4.54 4.38
C PHE A 61 -15.53 -3.41 5.42
N PHE A 62 -14.34 -2.88 5.68
CA PHE A 62 -14.10 -1.82 6.64
C PHE A 62 -14.04 -0.45 5.98
N ASN A 63 -14.51 0.58 6.70
CA ASN A 63 -14.43 1.99 6.31
C ASN A 63 -13.87 2.87 7.43
N ASP A 64 -13.39 2.26 8.50
CA ASP A 64 -12.77 2.92 9.63
C ASP A 64 -11.41 3.50 9.26
N LEU A 65 -11.02 4.56 9.96
CA LEU A 65 -9.70 5.15 9.87
C LEU A 65 -9.03 5.07 11.24
N TRP A 66 -7.82 4.53 11.28
CA TRP A 66 -7.03 4.38 12.50
C TRP A 66 -5.69 5.08 12.36
N ALA A 67 -5.17 5.55 13.47
CA ALA A 67 -3.84 6.12 13.59
C ALA A 67 -3.02 5.39 14.64
N PHE A 68 -1.76 5.08 14.30
CA PHE A 68 -0.77 4.49 15.20
C PHE A 68 0.38 5.48 15.44
N ASP A 69 0.61 5.84 16.68
CA ASP A 69 1.64 6.79 17.10
C ASP A 69 2.93 6.11 17.65
N GLY A 70 2.96 4.77 17.57
CA GLY A 70 4.02 3.94 18.14
C GLY A 70 3.78 3.51 19.58
N ARG A 71 2.69 3.95 20.20
CA ARG A 71 2.29 3.61 21.56
C ARG A 71 0.93 2.97 21.62
N ARG A 72 0.04 3.35 20.69
CA ARG A 72 -1.35 2.85 20.64
C ARG A 72 -1.97 3.10 19.28
N TRP A 73 -2.99 2.33 18.96
CA TRP A 73 -3.92 2.62 17.91
C TRP A 73 -5.05 3.52 18.44
N VAL A 74 -5.46 4.48 17.65
CA VAL A 74 -6.60 5.36 17.95
C VAL A 74 -7.48 5.40 16.72
N GLN A 75 -8.77 5.13 16.89
CA GLN A 75 -9.74 5.28 15.82
C GLN A 75 -10.04 6.78 15.62
N LEU A 76 -9.95 7.22 14.36
CA LEU A 76 -10.22 8.60 13.98
C LEU A 76 -11.68 8.74 13.50
N PRO A 77 -12.30 9.92 13.70
CA PRO A 77 -13.66 10.19 13.25
C PRO A 77 -13.66 10.45 11.72
N ALA A 78 -13.42 9.43 10.94
CA ALA A 78 -13.50 9.52 9.49
C ALA A 78 -14.11 8.22 8.98
N SER A 79 -15.11 8.32 8.15
CA SER A 79 -15.71 7.21 7.45
C SER A 79 -15.58 7.42 5.96
N GLY A 80 -15.15 6.38 5.26
CA GLY A 80 -15.12 6.35 3.80
C GLY A 80 -16.04 5.25 3.26
N ASP A 81 -15.86 4.88 2.02
CA ASP A 81 -16.49 3.70 1.48
C ASP A 81 -15.90 2.43 2.10
N ARG A 82 -16.71 1.41 2.22
CA ARG A 82 -16.30 0.08 2.70
C ARG A 82 -15.57 -0.65 1.57
N LEU A 83 -14.24 -0.56 1.57
CA LEU A 83 -13.42 -1.06 0.47
C LEU A 83 -12.25 -1.91 0.96
N ALA A 84 -11.99 -2.99 0.25
CA ALA A 84 -10.73 -3.74 0.32
C ALA A 84 -9.85 -3.42 -0.90
N GLY A 85 -8.56 -3.74 -0.84
CA GLY A 85 -7.62 -3.57 -1.97
C GLY A 85 -7.35 -2.13 -2.37
N ILE A 86 -7.72 -1.16 -1.51
CA ILE A 86 -7.38 0.25 -1.73
C ILE A 86 -5.88 0.47 -1.56
N ARG A 87 -5.38 1.55 -2.17
CA ARG A 87 -4.02 2.04 -1.95
C ARG A 87 -4.06 3.40 -1.29
N LEU A 88 -3.10 3.65 -0.41
CA LEU A 88 -2.90 4.93 0.26
C LEU A 88 -1.54 5.52 -0.11
N ALA A 89 -1.52 6.82 -0.28
CA ALA A 89 -0.31 7.61 -0.37
C ALA A 89 -0.50 8.95 0.32
N PHE A 90 0.59 9.55 0.80
CA PHE A 90 0.57 10.90 1.33
C PHE A 90 1.09 11.89 0.27
N ASP A 91 0.21 12.80 -0.18
CA ASP A 91 0.58 13.92 -1.04
C ASP A 91 1.28 14.99 -0.18
N ALA A 92 2.61 14.92 -0.13
CA ALA A 92 3.42 15.79 0.73
C ALA A 92 3.29 17.28 0.35
N ARG A 93 3.04 17.61 -0.91
CA ARG A 93 2.88 19.01 -1.35
C ARG A 93 1.58 19.62 -0.86
N ARG A 94 0.52 18.84 -0.80
CA ARG A 94 -0.82 19.31 -0.37
C ARG A 94 -1.12 18.89 1.06
N ALA A 95 -0.17 18.23 1.74
CA ALA A 95 -0.29 17.73 3.12
C ALA A 95 -1.58 16.95 3.35
N ARG A 96 -1.92 16.02 2.43
CA ARG A 96 -3.16 15.26 2.48
C ARG A 96 -2.98 13.79 2.13
N LEU A 97 -3.85 12.97 2.68
CA LEU A 97 -3.92 11.55 2.36
C LEU A 97 -4.74 11.36 1.08
N VAL A 98 -4.24 10.51 0.20
CA VAL A 98 -4.87 10.15 -1.07
C VAL A 98 -5.11 8.65 -1.07
N SER A 99 -6.30 8.23 -1.48
CA SER A 99 -6.60 6.81 -1.71
C SER A 99 -7.02 6.57 -3.14
N TRP A 100 -6.74 5.39 -3.65
CA TRP A 100 -7.10 5.01 -5.00
C TRP A 100 -7.51 3.55 -5.11
N GLY A 101 -8.46 3.28 -6.00
CA GLY A 101 -8.94 1.94 -6.31
C GLY A 101 -9.79 1.33 -5.21
N GLY A 102 -9.85 0.03 -5.19
CA GLY A 102 -10.54 -0.77 -4.17
C GLY A 102 -11.63 -1.66 -4.75
N PHE A 103 -12.27 -2.41 -3.85
CA PHE A 103 -13.28 -3.41 -4.16
C PHE A 103 -14.30 -3.51 -3.02
N ASP A 104 -15.58 -3.55 -3.37
CA ASP A 104 -16.72 -3.71 -2.43
C ASP A 104 -17.74 -4.75 -2.91
N GLY A 105 -17.30 -5.65 -3.77
CA GLY A 105 -18.13 -6.54 -4.58
C GLY A 105 -17.98 -6.20 -6.07
N SER A 106 -17.52 -4.99 -6.38
CA SER A 106 -17.11 -4.56 -7.72
C SER A 106 -15.83 -3.72 -7.64
N ALA A 107 -14.99 -3.78 -8.68
CA ALA A 107 -13.78 -2.98 -8.74
C ALA A 107 -14.12 -1.47 -8.82
N ARG A 108 -13.36 -0.65 -8.11
CA ARG A 108 -13.51 0.81 -8.04
C ARG A 108 -12.25 1.49 -8.59
N GLY A 109 -12.44 2.53 -9.36
CA GLY A 109 -11.35 3.35 -9.93
C GLY A 109 -11.29 4.76 -9.35
N ASP A 110 -11.93 5.02 -8.21
CA ASP A 110 -12.03 6.37 -7.64
C ASP A 110 -10.71 6.80 -7.01
N LEU A 111 -10.29 8.02 -7.30
CA LEU A 111 -9.26 8.74 -6.59
C LEU A 111 -9.92 9.64 -5.55
N ARG A 112 -9.54 9.47 -4.29
CA ARG A 112 -10.13 10.21 -3.18
C ARG A 112 -9.05 10.92 -2.38
N VAL A 113 -9.41 12.00 -1.76
CA VAL A 113 -8.58 12.72 -0.80
C VAL A 113 -9.30 12.77 0.53
N LEU A 114 -8.54 12.64 1.62
CA LEU A 114 -9.07 12.84 2.96
C LEU A 114 -9.02 14.33 3.29
N GLU A 115 -10.20 14.87 3.59
CA GLU A 115 -10.42 16.25 4.03
C GLU A 115 -10.96 16.24 5.49
N PRO A 116 -11.03 17.37 6.19
CA PRO A 116 -11.49 17.42 7.58
C PRO A 116 -12.89 16.85 7.82
N ASP A 117 -13.76 16.90 6.82
CA ASP A 117 -15.14 16.41 6.84
C ASP A 117 -15.30 14.98 6.29
N GLY A 118 -14.20 14.36 5.83
CA GLY A 118 -14.19 12.98 5.34
C GLY A 118 -13.55 12.81 3.96
N TRP A 119 -13.80 11.66 3.36
CA TRP A 119 -13.25 11.35 2.04
C TRP A 119 -14.05 12.02 0.92
N ARG A 120 -13.36 12.72 0.02
CA ARG A 120 -13.93 13.33 -1.16
C ARG A 120 -13.32 12.74 -2.44
N THR A 121 -14.17 12.29 -3.36
CA THR A 121 -13.72 11.87 -4.70
C THR A 121 -13.28 13.09 -5.49
N VAL A 122 -12.06 13.03 -6.04
CA VAL A 122 -11.43 14.10 -6.82
C VAL A 122 -11.15 13.69 -8.26
N GLY A 123 -11.36 12.43 -8.58
CA GLY A 123 -11.21 11.91 -9.93
C GLY A 123 -11.60 10.44 -10.00
N THR A 124 -11.83 9.96 -11.20
CA THR A 124 -12.08 8.55 -11.46
C THR A 124 -11.13 8.12 -12.56
N TYR A 125 -10.58 6.93 -12.43
CA TYR A 125 -9.71 6.34 -13.45
C TYR A 125 -10.46 6.23 -14.77
N PRO A 126 -9.92 6.76 -15.87
CA PRO A 126 -10.63 6.77 -17.15
C PRO A 126 -10.95 5.36 -17.62
N ASP A 127 -12.18 5.15 -18.01
CA ASP A 127 -12.71 3.97 -18.72
C ASP A 127 -12.68 2.62 -17.98
N ARG A 128 -12.12 2.52 -16.76
CA ARG A 128 -11.93 1.23 -16.08
C ARG A 128 -12.14 1.29 -14.59
N ARG A 129 -12.67 0.21 -14.05
CA ARG A 129 -12.72 -0.06 -12.62
C ARG A 129 -11.61 -1.06 -12.31
N VAL A 130 -10.69 -0.68 -11.44
CA VAL A 130 -9.47 -1.44 -11.18
C VAL A 130 -9.39 -1.81 -9.70
N SER A 131 -9.16 -3.09 -9.42
CA SER A 131 -8.79 -3.60 -8.10
C SER A 131 -7.32 -3.99 -8.06
N GLU A 132 -6.73 -3.93 -6.87
CA GLU A 132 -5.34 -4.33 -6.60
C GLU A 132 -4.27 -3.71 -7.53
N PRO A 133 -4.40 -2.43 -7.93
CA PRO A 133 -3.38 -1.77 -8.71
C PRO A 133 -2.12 -1.58 -7.87
N GLY A 134 -0.96 -1.55 -8.51
CA GLY A 134 0.22 -0.95 -7.91
C GLY A 134 0.10 0.57 -7.93
N THR A 135 0.50 1.23 -6.86
CA THR A 135 0.57 2.70 -6.82
C THR A 135 1.79 3.19 -6.06
N ALA A 136 2.37 4.28 -6.54
CA ALA A 136 3.40 5.02 -5.84
C ALA A 136 3.19 6.53 -6.05
N TYR A 137 3.41 7.32 -5.00
CA TYR A 137 3.40 8.76 -5.14
C TYR A 137 4.83 9.26 -5.37
N ASP A 138 5.10 9.71 -6.59
CA ASP A 138 6.38 10.33 -6.95
C ASP A 138 6.44 11.75 -6.39
N THR A 139 7.09 11.88 -5.25
CA THR A 139 7.22 13.14 -4.52
C THR A 139 8.05 14.18 -5.28
N ARG A 140 8.98 13.77 -6.14
CA ARG A 140 9.82 14.66 -6.94
C ARG A 140 9.06 15.29 -8.07
N ARG A 141 8.29 14.46 -8.82
CA ARG A 141 7.48 14.93 -9.96
C ARG A 141 6.09 15.38 -9.55
N ASN A 142 5.70 15.13 -8.29
CA ASN A 142 4.35 15.36 -7.77
C ASN A 142 3.28 14.63 -8.61
N ARG A 143 3.47 13.33 -8.78
CA ARG A 143 2.60 12.45 -9.56
C ARG A 143 2.20 11.23 -8.74
N LEU A 144 0.92 10.89 -8.79
CA LEU A 144 0.50 9.55 -8.43
C LEU A 144 0.71 8.67 -9.66
N VAL A 145 1.57 7.68 -9.53
CA VAL A 145 1.83 6.70 -10.58
C VAL A 145 1.05 5.43 -10.24
N ALA A 146 0.35 4.90 -11.23
CA ALA A 146 -0.41 3.67 -11.12
C ALA A 146 -0.02 2.71 -12.23
N PHE A 147 0.10 1.44 -11.91
CA PHE A 147 0.43 0.41 -12.88
C PHE A 147 -0.41 -0.85 -12.65
N GLY A 148 -0.85 -1.47 -13.74
CA GLY A 148 -1.49 -2.78 -13.70
C GLY A 148 -2.80 -2.80 -12.93
N GLY A 149 -2.99 -3.84 -12.12
CA GLY A 149 -4.24 -4.16 -11.44
C GLY A 149 -5.15 -5.03 -12.29
N SER A 150 -6.34 -5.33 -11.81
CA SER A 150 -7.28 -6.19 -12.51
C SER A 150 -8.69 -5.62 -12.57
N ALA A 151 -9.40 -5.96 -13.64
CA ALA A 151 -10.84 -5.86 -13.70
C ALA A 151 -11.50 -7.15 -13.20
N SER A 152 -12.84 -7.16 -13.19
CA SER A 152 -13.62 -8.36 -12.96
C SER A 152 -13.18 -9.51 -13.88
N ARG A 153 -13.16 -10.75 -13.36
CA ARG A 153 -12.80 -11.98 -14.09
C ARG A 153 -11.30 -12.23 -14.35
N GLY A 154 -10.40 -11.64 -13.54
CA GLY A 154 -8.97 -11.98 -13.63
C GLY A 154 -8.21 -11.36 -14.80
N HIS A 155 -8.79 -10.42 -15.52
CA HIS A 155 -8.09 -9.62 -16.52
C HIS A 155 -7.10 -8.67 -15.81
N ALA A 156 -5.81 -8.93 -15.94
CA ALA A 156 -4.78 -8.01 -15.49
C ALA A 156 -4.42 -7.02 -16.59
N TYR A 157 -3.99 -5.82 -16.18
CA TYR A 157 -3.57 -4.74 -17.06
C TYR A 157 -2.05 -4.57 -17.04
N ASP A 158 -1.50 -3.97 -18.12
CA ASP A 158 -0.08 -3.62 -18.28
C ASP A 158 0.13 -2.12 -18.51
N GLU A 159 -0.89 -1.33 -18.26
CA GLU A 159 -0.87 0.10 -18.51
C GLU A 159 -0.27 0.87 -17.34
N THR A 160 0.51 1.91 -17.68
CA THR A 160 0.98 2.91 -16.74
C THR A 160 0.12 4.16 -16.86
N TRP A 161 -0.32 4.67 -15.74
CA TRP A 161 -1.10 5.89 -15.66
C TRP A 161 -0.50 6.83 -14.63
N GLU A 162 -0.58 8.12 -14.89
CA GLU A 162 -0.19 9.15 -13.96
C GLU A 162 -1.33 10.14 -13.70
N HIS A 163 -1.43 10.61 -12.46
CA HIS A 163 -2.33 11.69 -12.07
C HIS A 163 -1.52 12.89 -11.58
N ASP A 164 -1.77 14.07 -12.16
CA ASP A 164 -0.99 15.30 -11.87
C ASP A 164 -1.60 16.17 -10.76
N GLY A 165 -2.64 15.65 -10.13
CA GLY A 165 -3.44 16.36 -9.13
C GLY A 165 -4.72 17.00 -9.70
N SER A 166 -4.87 17.00 -11.04
CA SER A 166 -6.06 17.48 -11.74
C SER A 166 -6.68 16.43 -12.66
N ARG A 167 -5.87 15.64 -13.36
CA ARG A 167 -6.35 14.63 -14.33
C ARG A 167 -5.42 13.43 -14.42
N TRP A 168 -6.00 12.32 -14.87
CA TRP A 168 -5.28 11.13 -15.29
C TRP A 168 -4.82 11.24 -16.75
N TYR A 169 -3.66 10.70 -17.06
CA TYR A 169 -3.19 10.46 -18.42
C TYR A 169 -2.42 9.16 -18.48
N ARG A 170 -2.60 8.45 -19.60
CA ARG A 170 -1.87 7.24 -19.88
C ARG A 170 -0.45 7.59 -20.31
N VAL A 171 0.51 6.85 -19.79
CA VAL A 171 1.91 6.94 -20.21
C VAL A 171 2.13 5.93 -21.34
N ASP A 172 2.59 6.43 -22.48
CA ASP A 172 2.93 5.57 -23.62
C ASP A 172 4.37 5.05 -23.46
N ALA A 173 4.52 4.05 -22.62
CA ALA A 173 5.81 3.39 -22.36
C ALA A 173 5.58 1.89 -22.28
N ALA A 174 6.36 1.13 -23.05
CA ALA A 174 6.43 -0.31 -22.89
C ALA A 174 6.97 -0.64 -21.49
N GLY A 175 6.27 -1.49 -20.76
CA GLY A 175 6.54 -1.76 -19.35
C GLY A 175 6.48 -3.23 -18.98
N PRO A 176 6.33 -3.52 -17.68
CA PRO A 176 6.15 -4.87 -17.21
C PRO A 176 4.92 -5.54 -17.86
N PRO A 177 4.93 -6.86 -18.04
CA PRO A 177 3.73 -7.60 -18.44
C PRO A 177 2.56 -7.35 -17.49
N ALA A 178 1.33 -7.50 -17.99
CA ALA A 178 0.09 -7.36 -17.24
C ALA A 178 0.15 -8.13 -15.91
N ARG A 179 -0.17 -7.43 -14.82
CA ARG A 179 -0.10 -8.00 -13.46
C ARG A 179 -0.98 -7.30 -12.45
N GLN A 180 -1.31 -8.02 -11.39
CA GLN A 180 -2.02 -7.54 -10.22
C GLN A 180 -1.33 -7.98 -8.93
N ALA A 181 -1.72 -7.42 -7.79
CA ALA A 181 -1.20 -7.76 -6.47
C ALA A 181 0.34 -7.74 -6.37
N HIS A 182 0.99 -6.92 -7.19
CA HIS A 182 2.44 -6.71 -7.17
C HIS A 182 2.82 -5.64 -6.14
N VAL A 183 4.08 -5.65 -5.75
CA VAL A 183 4.70 -4.55 -5.00
C VAL A 183 4.94 -3.38 -5.95
N MET A 184 4.61 -2.16 -5.50
CA MET A 184 4.97 -0.93 -6.19
C MET A 184 5.29 0.16 -5.17
N VAL A 185 6.54 0.65 -5.15
CA VAL A 185 7.05 1.59 -4.15
C VAL A 185 7.99 2.58 -4.81
N LEU A 186 7.93 3.85 -4.39
CA LEU A 186 8.92 4.85 -4.79
C LEU A 186 10.21 4.66 -3.98
N ASP A 187 11.33 4.44 -4.65
CA ASP A 187 12.67 4.72 -4.10
C ASP A 187 12.89 6.24 -4.14
N GLU A 188 12.60 6.89 -3.03
CA GLU A 188 12.66 8.36 -2.94
C GLU A 188 14.07 8.92 -3.19
N ARG A 189 15.10 8.20 -2.75
CA ARG A 189 16.50 8.63 -2.93
C ARG A 189 16.91 8.66 -4.39
N ARG A 190 16.48 7.67 -5.16
CA ARG A 190 16.82 7.53 -6.58
C ARG A 190 15.77 8.16 -7.50
N GLY A 191 14.55 8.41 -7.00
CA GLY A 191 13.41 8.87 -7.80
C GLY A 191 12.98 7.81 -8.81
N ARG A 192 12.98 6.54 -8.41
CA ARG A 192 12.56 5.40 -9.22
C ARG A 192 11.37 4.71 -8.58
N VAL A 193 10.35 4.43 -9.35
CA VAL A 193 9.28 3.55 -8.89
C VAL A 193 9.69 2.12 -9.14
N VAL A 194 9.76 1.33 -8.09
CA VAL A 194 10.16 -0.08 -8.12
C VAL A 194 8.91 -0.95 -8.16
N VAL A 195 8.84 -1.87 -9.12
CA VAL A 195 7.82 -2.93 -9.19
C VAL A 195 8.49 -4.29 -9.00
N PHE A 196 7.90 -5.13 -8.14
CA PHE A 196 8.36 -6.50 -7.94
C PHE A 196 7.19 -7.48 -7.90
N GLY A 197 7.32 -8.60 -8.61
CA GLY A 197 6.45 -9.75 -8.50
C GLY A 197 5.00 -9.51 -8.95
N GLY A 198 4.07 -10.12 -8.25
CA GLY A 198 2.64 -10.09 -8.54
C GLY A 198 2.15 -11.35 -9.24
N MET A 199 0.90 -11.32 -9.65
CA MET A 199 0.25 -12.36 -10.43
C MET A 199 0.04 -11.86 -11.85
N GLY A 200 0.56 -12.56 -12.83
CA GLY A 200 0.41 -12.27 -14.26
C GLY A 200 -1.04 -12.44 -14.74
N ALA A 201 -1.29 -12.04 -15.98
CA ALA A 201 -2.57 -12.30 -16.62
C ALA A 201 -2.84 -13.80 -16.68
N THR A 202 -4.11 -14.18 -16.58
CA THR A 202 -4.53 -15.56 -16.80
C THR A 202 -4.28 -15.91 -18.27
N PRO A 203 -3.48 -16.94 -18.57
CA PRO A 203 -3.27 -17.40 -19.95
C PRO A 203 -4.58 -17.87 -20.57
N ALA A 204 -4.58 -18.89 -21.36
CA ALA A 204 -5.79 -19.51 -21.92
C ALA A 204 -6.70 -20.06 -20.81
N GLU A 205 -7.98 -20.31 -21.14
CA GLU A 205 -8.99 -20.88 -20.27
C GLU A 205 -8.49 -22.18 -19.60
N GLY A 206 -8.59 -22.25 -18.28
CA GLY A 206 -8.15 -23.38 -17.46
C GLY A 206 -6.68 -23.37 -17.01
N ALA A 207 -5.85 -22.46 -17.52
CA ALA A 207 -4.48 -22.31 -17.04
C ALA A 207 -4.40 -21.43 -15.78
N ARG A 208 -3.47 -21.75 -14.88
CA ARG A 208 -3.22 -20.92 -13.70
C ARG A 208 -2.33 -19.72 -14.08
N PRO A 209 -2.65 -18.49 -13.61
CA PRO A 209 -1.77 -17.35 -13.80
C PRO A 209 -0.42 -17.59 -13.12
N GLN A 210 0.62 -17.08 -13.75
CA GLN A 210 1.99 -17.19 -13.23
C GLN A 210 2.19 -16.22 -12.06
N ILE A 211 2.84 -16.70 -10.99
CA ILE A 211 3.38 -15.84 -9.95
C ILE A 211 4.74 -15.32 -10.44
N LEU A 212 4.89 -14.00 -10.44
CA LEU A 212 6.05 -13.31 -10.99
C LEU A 212 7.08 -13.01 -9.89
N GLY A 213 8.37 -12.92 -10.29
CA GLY A 213 9.49 -12.60 -9.41
C GLY A 213 10.49 -11.65 -10.05
N ASP A 214 10.09 -10.98 -11.12
CA ASP A 214 10.89 -9.99 -11.82
C ASP A 214 10.87 -8.63 -11.12
N THR A 215 11.94 -7.86 -11.31
CA THR A 215 12.09 -6.50 -10.80
C THR A 215 12.13 -5.53 -11.96
N TRP A 216 11.37 -4.45 -11.83
CA TRP A 216 11.31 -3.35 -12.80
C TRP A 216 11.44 -2.00 -12.12
N GLU A 217 11.99 -1.04 -12.83
CA GLU A 217 12.07 0.35 -12.40
C GLU A 217 11.47 1.30 -13.44
N TYR A 218 10.71 2.28 -12.97
CA TYR A 218 10.15 3.36 -13.77
C TYR A 218 10.79 4.70 -13.37
N ASP A 219 11.28 5.45 -14.36
CA ASP A 219 11.96 6.72 -14.12
C ASP A 219 11.09 7.96 -14.35
N GLY A 220 9.83 7.74 -14.69
CA GLY A 220 8.90 8.79 -15.03
C GLY A 220 8.67 8.97 -16.52
N ALA A 221 9.40 8.20 -17.34
CA ALA A 221 9.26 8.19 -18.80
C ALA A 221 9.29 6.77 -19.36
N SER A 222 10.14 5.91 -18.82
CA SER A 222 10.36 4.56 -19.32
C SER A 222 10.49 3.53 -18.20
N TRP A 223 10.18 2.27 -18.54
CA TRP A 223 10.40 1.11 -17.69
C TRP A 223 11.70 0.39 -18.08
N THR A 224 12.42 -0.05 -17.08
CA THR A 224 13.61 -0.90 -17.25
C THR A 224 13.42 -2.18 -16.45
N ARG A 225 13.52 -3.33 -17.11
CA ARG A 225 13.63 -4.62 -16.43
C ARG A 225 15.04 -4.78 -15.90
N LEU A 226 15.16 -5.22 -14.66
CA LEU A 226 16.45 -5.48 -14.03
C LEU A 226 16.71 -6.98 -14.01
N ASP A 227 17.88 -7.37 -14.53
CA ASP A 227 18.35 -8.76 -14.48
C ASP A 227 19.13 -8.97 -13.18
N VAL A 228 18.40 -9.15 -12.09
CA VAL A 228 18.96 -9.28 -10.74
C VAL A 228 18.35 -10.48 -10.02
N ALA A 229 19.18 -11.19 -9.27
CA ALA A 229 18.67 -12.20 -8.35
C ALA A 229 17.91 -11.53 -7.20
N GLY A 230 16.83 -12.14 -6.74
CA GLY A 230 16.00 -11.54 -5.72
C GLY A 230 15.13 -12.54 -4.94
N PRO A 231 14.08 -12.04 -4.28
CA PRO A 231 13.13 -12.88 -3.59
C PRO A 231 12.46 -13.88 -4.53
N SER A 232 12.01 -15.02 -3.99
CA SER A 232 11.19 -15.95 -4.75
C SER A 232 9.93 -15.27 -5.32
N PRO A 233 9.41 -15.74 -6.48
CA PRO A 233 8.16 -15.23 -7.05
C PRO A 233 7.03 -15.17 -6.01
N ARG A 234 6.37 -14.01 -5.90
CA ARG A 234 5.33 -13.78 -4.91
C ARG A 234 4.35 -12.69 -5.29
N LEU A 235 3.15 -12.79 -4.76
CA LEU A 235 2.11 -11.78 -4.86
C LEU A 235 1.68 -11.31 -3.46
N ALA A 236 1.05 -10.15 -3.41
CA ALA A 236 0.44 -9.57 -2.21
C ALA A 236 1.40 -9.47 -1.00
N ALA A 237 2.69 -9.22 -1.25
CA ALA A 237 3.65 -8.87 -0.22
C ALA A 237 3.40 -7.44 0.28
N GLY A 238 3.63 -7.20 1.56
CA GLY A 238 3.69 -5.84 2.10
C GLY A 238 4.98 -5.17 1.69
N ALA A 239 4.92 -3.85 1.39
CA ALA A 239 6.10 -3.11 0.96
C ALA A 239 6.06 -1.64 1.40
N THR A 240 7.25 -1.07 1.66
CA THR A 240 7.44 0.35 1.95
C THR A 240 8.87 0.78 1.62
N TYR A 241 9.11 2.08 1.58
CA TYR A 241 10.46 2.64 1.47
C TYR A 241 10.99 3.06 2.82
N ASP A 242 12.10 2.48 3.25
CA ASP A 242 12.88 2.88 4.42
C ASP A 242 13.83 4.01 4.01
N SER A 243 13.43 5.25 4.24
CA SER A 243 14.19 6.41 3.80
C SER A 243 15.51 6.60 4.54
N ARG A 244 15.62 6.10 5.79
CA ARG A 244 16.86 6.16 6.55
C ARG A 244 17.94 5.23 5.98
N ARG A 245 17.52 4.02 5.56
CA ARG A 245 18.45 3.03 5.00
C ARG A 245 18.56 3.14 3.48
N GLY A 246 17.66 3.92 2.85
CA GLY A 246 17.61 4.13 1.41
C GLY A 246 17.28 2.85 0.64
N MET A 247 16.30 2.10 1.11
CA MET A 247 15.91 0.83 0.50
C MET A 247 14.40 0.60 0.50
N VAL A 248 13.91 -0.12 -0.51
CA VAL A 248 12.57 -0.69 -0.48
C VAL A 248 12.61 -1.95 0.37
N VAL A 249 11.76 -2.03 1.38
CA VAL A 249 11.59 -3.21 2.23
C VAL A 249 10.32 -3.93 1.84
N ILE A 250 10.41 -5.26 1.63
CA ILE A 250 9.25 -6.13 1.44
C ILE A 250 9.19 -7.20 2.51
N PHE A 251 7.99 -7.62 2.88
CA PHE A 251 7.74 -8.71 3.82
C PHE A 251 6.64 -9.63 3.32
N GLY A 252 6.89 -10.94 3.42
CA GLY A 252 5.88 -11.96 3.19
C GLY A 252 5.38 -12.06 1.76
N GLY A 253 4.08 -12.23 1.61
CA GLY A 253 3.41 -12.52 0.35
C GLY A 253 3.00 -13.99 0.22
N SER A 254 2.44 -14.34 -0.93
CA SER A 254 2.09 -15.72 -1.29
C SER A 254 2.92 -16.16 -2.49
N GLY A 255 3.63 -17.26 -2.35
CA GLY A 255 4.36 -17.96 -3.40
C GLY A 255 3.63 -19.23 -3.88
N SER A 256 4.31 -20.05 -4.70
CA SER A 256 3.78 -21.34 -5.18
C SER A 256 3.49 -22.31 -4.03
N ASP A 257 4.30 -22.27 -2.98
CA ASP A 257 4.29 -23.25 -1.89
C ASP A 257 3.55 -22.74 -0.64
N GLY A 258 2.94 -21.58 -0.73
CA GLY A 258 2.16 -20.97 0.36
C GLY A 258 2.60 -19.58 0.78
N PHE A 259 2.26 -19.23 2.01
CA PHE A 259 2.59 -17.93 2.57
C PHE A 259 4.07 -17.84 2.96
N LEU A 260 4.65 -16.67 2.72
CA LEU A 260 6.05 -16.36 2.99
C LEU A 260 6.16 -15.47 4.24
N GLY A 261 7.32 -15.54 4.93
CA GLY A 261 7.58 -14.78 6.16
C GLY A 261 8.97 -14.16 6.20
N ASP A 262 9.65 -14.12 5.07
CA ASP A 262 10.96 -13.52 4.91
C ASP A 262 10.87 -12.00 4.65
N THR A 263 11.93 -11.30 5.06
CA THR A 263 12.10 -9.86 4.85
C THR A 263 13.22 -9.62 3.87
N TRP A 264 13.01 -8.79 2.87
CA TRP A 264 13.99 -8.43 1.86
C TRP A 264 14.12 -6.93 1.71
N GLY A 265 15.29 -6.47 1.32
CA GLY A 265 15.60 -5.08 1.03
C GLY A 265 16.18 -4.89 -0.37
N TRP A 266 15.63 -3.94 -1.14
CA TRP A 266 16.17 -3.49 -2.43
C TRP A 266 16.90 -2.17 -2.23
N ASN A 267 18.19 -2.12 -2.57
CA ASN A 267 19.01 -0.92 -2.38
C ASN A 267 19.24 -0.09 -3.66
N GLY A 268 18.63 -0.52 -4.77
CA GLY A 268 18.80 0.08 -6.09
C GLY A 268 19.77 -0.66 -6.98
N THR A 269 20.47 -1.67 -6.48
CA THR A 269 21.41 -2.51 -7.24
C THR A 269 21.21 -3.99 -7.03
N GLU A 270 20.82 -4.40 -5.83
CA GLU A 270 20.61 -5.80 -5.46
C GLU A 270 19.52 -5.97 -4.42
N TRP A 271 18.89 -7.13 -4.43
CA TRP A 271 18.05 -7.60 -3.34
C TRP A 271 18.90 -8.28 -2.28
N ARG A 272 18.69 -7.93 -1.02
CA ARG A 272 19.31 -8.60 0.14
C ARG A 272 18.23 -9.19 1.03
N ARG A 273 18.41 -10.45 1.40
CA ARG A 273 17.59 -11.06 2.44
C ARG A 273 18.00 -10.48 3.79
N LEU A 274 17.06 -9.82 4.47
CA LEU A 274 17.33 -9.11 5.73
C LEU A 274 17.02 -9.97 6.95
N SER A 275 15.95 -10.81 6.89
CA SER A 275 15.57 -11.69 7.98
C SER A 275 14.65 -12.83 7.52
N ASP A 276 14.78 -13.97 8.22
CA ASP A 276 13.85 -15.10 8.19
C ASP A 276 13.05 -15.23 9.49
N VAL A 277 13.35 -14.38 10.47
CA VAL A 277 12.74 -14.40 11.79
C VAL A 277 11.89 -13.15 11.96
N GLY A 278 10.64 -13.34 12.42
CA GLY A 278 9.73 -12.22 12.61
C GLY A 278 8.27 -12.63 12.63
N PRO A 279 7.39 -11.82 12.04
CA PRO A 279 5.98 -12.14 11.96
C PRO A 279 5.73 -13.47 11.26
N ALA A 280 4.70 -14.18 11.66
CA ALA A 280 4.32 -15.43 10.98
C ALA A 280 4.07 -15.19 9.48
N PRO A 281 4.37 -16.19 8.60
CA PRO A 281 4.14 -16.10 7.17
C PRO A 281 2.72 -15.64 6.83
N ARG A 282 2.60 -14.63 5.95
CA ARG A 282 1.34 -14.00 5.60
C ARG A 282 1.41 -13.25 4.27
N ALA A 283 0.26 -13.09 3.63
CA ALA A 283 0.05 -12.19 2.50
C ALA A 283 -0.94 -11.07 2.87
N MET A 284 -1.05 -10.03 2.01
CA MET A 284 -2.05 -8.97 2.15
C MET A 284 -1.92 -8.13 3.44
N GLY A 285 -0.84 -8.32 4.21
CA GLY A 285 -0.41 -7.41 5.27
C GLY A 285 0.27 -6.20 4.62
N GLN A 286 0.12 -5.03 5.22
CA GLN A 286 0.67 -3.80 4.67
C GLN A 286 1.81 -3.26 5.53
N LEU A 287 2.76 -2.58 4.88
CA LEU A 287 3.87 -1.92 5.52
C LEU A 287 3.75 -0.40 5.36
N ALA A 288 4.16 0.33 6.39
CA ALA A 288 4.45 1.76 6.30
C ALA A 288 5.71 2.09 7.08
N TYR A 289 6.54 2.99 6.56
CA TYR A 289 7.73 3.45 7.26
C TYR A 289 7.42 4.69 8.09
N ASP A 290 7.50 4.55 9.40
CA ASP A 290 7.42 5.65 10.35
C ASP A 290 8.79 6.34 10.45
N ALA A 291 8.95 7.40 9.69
CA ALA A 291 10.20 8.12 9.60
C ALA A 291 10.58 8.84 10.91
N ALA A 292 9.60 9.18 11.75
CA ALA A 292 9.87 9.83 13.03
C ALA A 292 10.47 8.89 14.05
N ARG A 293 10.11 7.60 14.02
CA ARG A 293 10.59 6.60 14.97
C ARG A 293 11.64 5.66 14.37
N ASP A 294 11.91 5.77 13.07
CA ASP A 294 12.77 4.84 12.32
C ASP A 294 12.30 3.38 12.45
N ARG A 295 11.03 3.15 12.10
CA ARG A 295 10.41 1.82 12.15
C ARG A 295 9.59 1.54 10.89
N VAL A 296 9.74 0.34 10.35
CA VAL A 296 8.73 -0.18 9.42
C VAL A 296 7.64 -0.85 10.25
N VAL A 297 6.42 -0.38 10.11
CA VAL A 297 5.24 -0.92 10.79
C VAL A 297 4.51 -1.85 9.86
N LEU A 298 4.25 -3.08 10.31
CA LEU A 298 3.38 -4.06 9.67
C LEU A 298 2.09 -4.17 10.48
N PHE A 299 0.97 -4.23 9.81
CA PHE A 299 -0.31 -4.60 10.41
C PHE A 299 -1.00 -5.69 9.62
N GLY A 300 -1.65 -6.63 10.33
CA GLY A 300 -2.62 -7.56 9.80
C GLY A 300 -2.14 -8.49 8.69
N GLY A 301 -3.01 -8.73 7.71
CA GLY A 301 -2.79 -9.69 6.64
C GLY A 301 -3.46 -11.03 6.90
N ARG A 302 -3.20 -12.01 6.03
CA ARG A 302 -3.84 -13.34 6.05
C ARG A 302 -2.81 -14.45 6.00
N ARG A 303 -3.01 -15.48 6.80
CA ARG A 303 -2.19 -16.71 6.82
C ARG A 303 -2.97 -17.99 6.56
N GLY A 304 -4.21 -17.87 6.16
CA GLY A 304 -5.11 -18.99 5.85
C GLY A 304 -6.50 -18.49 5.48
N TYR A 305 -7.26 -19.31 4.80
CA TYR A 305 -8.63 -19.00 4.41
C TYR A 305 -9.55 -20.13 4.93
N PRO A 306 -10.73 -19.81 5.50
CA PRO A 306 -11.35 -18.47 5.63
C PRO A 306 -10.99 -17.72 6.93
N ASN A 307 -10.33 -18.31 7.92
CA ASN A 307 -10.25 -17.78 9.30
C ASN A 307 -8.83 -17.33 9.69
N GLY A 308 -8.02 -16.91 8.73
CA GLY A 308 -6.61 -16.62 8.94
C GLY A 308 -6.24 -15.13 8.99
N ASP A 309 -7.20 -14.21 9.10
CA ASP A 309 -6.90 -12.78 9.18
C ASP A 309 -6.32 -12.41 10.54
N LEU A 310 -5.37 -11.48 10.51
CA LEU A 310 -4.55 -11.08 11.64
C LEU A 310 -4.85 -9.64 12.06
N ALA A 311 -4.64 -9.34 13.35
CA ALA A 311 -4.77 -8.01 13.94
C ALA A 311 -3.50 -7.57 14.66
N ASP A 312 -2.42 -8.30 14.50
CA ASP A 312 -1.15 -8.01 15.13
C ASP A 312 -0.43 -6.85 14.45
N THR A 313 0.27 -6.07 15.26
CA THR A 313 1.18 -5.00 14.81
C THR A 313 2.60 -5.44 15.08
N TRP A 314 3.48 -5.25 14.11
CA TRP A 314 4.91 -5.53 14.23
C TRP A 314 5.73 -4.34 13.78
N GLU A 315 6.90 -4.18 14.37
CA GLU A 315 7.85 -3.13 14.05
C GLU A 315 9.22 -3.69 13.68
N TRP A 316 9.73 -3.28 12.52
CA TRP A 316 11.08 -3.59 12.05
C TRP A 316 11.99 -2.39 12.26
N ASN A 317 13.14 -2.60 12.92
CA ASN A 317 14.10 -1.54 13.23
C ASN A 317 15.30 -1.49 12.28
N GLY A 318 15.27 -2.26 11.21
CA GLY A 318 16.39 -2.44 10.28
C GLY A 318 17.20 -3.70 10.51
N THR A 319 17.01 -4.39 11.66
CA THR A 319 17.73 -5.62 11.99
C THR A 319 16.84 -6.73 12.54
N ARG A 320 15.76 -6.38 13.24
CA ARG A 320 14.83 -7.35 13.84
C ARG A 320 13.40 -6.85 13.86
N TRP A 321 12.47 -7.79 13.82
CA TRP A 321 11.07 -7.57 14.11
C TRP A 321 10.80 -7.67 15.60
N THR A 322 9.93 -6.83 16.10
CA THR A 322 9.38 -6.89 17.47
C THR A 322 7.87 -6.76 17.36
N ARG A 323 7.15 -7.63 18.05
CA ARG A 323 5.69 -7.52 18.10
C ARG A 323 5.32 -6.36 19.03
N PHE A 324 4.35 -5.57 18.60
CA PHE A 324 3.84 -4.49 19.44
C PHE A 324 2.96 -5.07 20.55
N GLY A 325 3.22 -4.67 21.80
CA GLY A 325 2.50 -5.14 22.98
C GLY A 325 3.17 -6.30 23.72
N ASP A 326 4.34 -6.79 23.22
CA ASP A 326 5.17 -7.79 23.92
C ASP A 326 6.21 -7.12 24.80
#